data_25d45df05cf29bdd934b2c78c0e9e9ab
#
_entry.id   25d45df05cf29bdd934b2c78c0e9e9ab
#
_cell.length_a   1.000
_cell.length_b   1.000
_cell.length_c   1.000
_cell.angle_alpha   90.00
_cell.angle_beta   90.00
_cell.angle_gamma   90.00
#
_symmetry.space_group_name_H-M   'P 1'
#
loop_
_entity.id
_entity.type
_entity.pdbx_description
1 polymer ?
#
loop_
_entity_poly.entity_id
_entity_poly.type
_entity_poly.pdbx_seq_one_letter_code
_entity_poly.pdbx_strand_id
1 'polypeptide(L)'
;MIEERSSNIYPQKWVQMLLLLGFCVVLYFVNLGQWDLWNPDEPRYAQVAREIVNGRDWILMHVNGKTYGDKPPLFFWLIGLSSYLCGGFTSFAVRFPSALFGTLGVLLTFFIGKNLYSSRTGFLSGLILATSVEFAYLSTRANIDATLAFFTTASLLCFLHWYRLGKGEGEAKVPRRDLSVYGFYIGMALATLTKGPVGFILPLLVSLIYLLILKDWKGMKRMRLLSGMALFLVIVLSWYVPAVLKGGDAYLRETLFKHTVDAYAKGWTHVRPIYYYFYNFPMDFLPWFFFLPAAIAYGYAREVDEKRKGFLFLLVWSGVIFLFFSLSKGKRGIYLLPLFPAVSLMVGKLWDDFVSTAMEHFRHEWITFALYGLMGLALVAGVAIPWVVSMKFHSYLPYSLPMAFLMVGGSLAMFVLFHFKNYAAIFFLIIGMMAGGFFYTSRVVFPLVNPYKSARFISQEIKSRIQPGERLGIYSELGTGPYNFYTGIVPILELEKREDLLHFLQSSGRVFCLLKFRDFYSLQAMDGWPKVQLIARRGVGGNDIVLISNR
;
A
#
# COMPACT_ATOMS: atom_id res chain seq x y z
N MET A 1 -24.85 6.19 45.79
CA MET A 1 -25.75 6.28 44.62
C MET A 1 -25.28 7.43 43.70
N ILE A 2 -23.95 7.47 43.38
CA ILE A 2 -23.33 8.47 42.45
C ILE A 2 -22.30 7.79 41.51
N GLU A 3 -22.26 6.46 41.40
CA GLU A 3 -21.23 5.74 40.59
C GLU A 3 -21.72 5.20 39.23
N GLU A 4 -22.95 5.43 38.80
CA GLU A 4 -23.49 4.82 37.57
C GLU A 4 -23.70 5.79 36.38
N ARG A 5 -23.15 7.00 36.37
CA ARG A 5 -23.36 7.95 35.25
C ARG A 5 -22.17 8.23 34.36
N SER A 6 -21.02 7.55 34.50
CA SER A 6 -19.86 7.77 33.62
C SER A 6 -19.71 6.78 32.45
N SER A 7 -20.63 5.82 32.27
CA SER A 7 -20.46 4.71 31.32
C SER A 7 -21.00 4.91 29.92
N ASN A 8 -21.60 6.08 29.58
CA ASN A 8 -22.30 6.26 28.30
C ASN A 8 -21.68 7.25 27.31
N ILE A 9 -20.39 7.56 27.42
CA ILE A 9 -19.74 8.51 26.50
C ILE A 9 -19.27 7.84 25.19
N TYR A 10 -19.20 6.51 25.14
CA TYR A 10 -18.70 5.80 23.95
C TYR A 10 -19.81 5.11 23.18
N PRO A 11 -19.93 5.35 21.87
CA PRO A 11 -20.92 4.72 21.03
C PRO A 11 -20.85 3.18 21.11
N GLN A 12 -21.99 2.51 21.00
CA GLN A 12 -22.05 1.04 20.89
C GLN A 12 -21.15 0.57 19.73
N LYS A 13 -20.62 -0.66 19.81
CA LYS A 13 -19.67 -1.25 18.83
C LYS A 13 -20.06 -1.07 17.36
N TRP A 14 -21.35 -1.13 17.06
CA TRP A 14 -21.86 -0.95 15.70
C TRP A 14 -21.73 0.51 15.23
N VAL A 15 -21.95 1.49 16.12
CA VAL A 15 -21.78 2.91 15.83
C VAL A 15 -20.31 3.22 15.56
N GLN A 16 -19.37 2.70 16.36
CA GLN A 16 -17.93 2.86 16.13
C GLN A 16 -17.51 2.27 14.78
N MET A 17 -18.02 1.10 14.42
CA MET A 17 -17.74 0.46 13.12
C MET A 17 -18.31 1.29 11.96
N LEU A 18 -19.54 1.79 12.08
CA LEU A 18 -20.16 2.64 11.06
C LEU A 18 -19.44 3.99 10.91
N LEU A 19 -18.96 4.57 12.03
CA LEU A 19 -18.14 5.79 11.99
C LEU A 19 -16.80 5.55 11.27
N LEU A 20 -16.11 4.43 11.55
CA LEU A 20 -14.90 4.06 10.84
C LEU A 20 -15.16 3.84 9.33
N LEU A 21 -16.23 3.13 9.01
CA LEU A 21 -16.63 2.90 7.62
C LEU A 21 -16.90 4.23 6.91
N GLY A 22 -17.74 5.10 7.50
CA GLY A 22 -18.05 6.41 6.94
C GLY A 22 -16.80 7.28 6.78
N PHE A 23 -15.90 7.26 7.78
CA PHE A 23 -14.63 7.97 7.73
C PHE A 23 -13.74 7.47 6.56
N CYS A 24 -13.59 6.14 6.39
CA CYS A 24 -12.84 5.57 5.27
C CYS A 24 -13.50 5.86 3.91
N VAL A 25 -14.84 5.83 3.83
CA VAL A 25 -15.54 6.18 2.59
C VAL A 25 -15.23 7.63 2.19
N VAL A 26 -15.31 8.56 3.11
CA VAL A 26 -14.95 9.96 2.82
C VAL A 26 -13.48 10.10 2.46
N LEU A 27 -12.59 9.46 3.20
CA LEU A 27 -11.14 9.64 3.02
C LEU A 27 -10.63 8.97 1.74
N TYR A 28 -11.10 7.76 1.40
CA TYR A 28 -10.52 6.95 0.33
C TYR A 28 -11.31 7.00 -0.98
N PHE A 29 -12.64 7.19 -0.96
CA PHE A 29 -13.44 7.06 -2.18
C PHE A 29 -13.86 8.40 -2.80
N VAL A 30 -14.06 9.46 -2.00
CA VAL A 30 -14.64 10.72 -2.52
C VAL A 30 -13.80 11.33 -3.64
N ASN A 31 -12.48 11.31 -3.52
CA ASN A 31 -11.58 11.87 -4.53
C ASN A 31 -10.87 10.81 -5.40
N LEU A 32 -11.23 9.53 -5.31
CA LEU A 32 -10.45 8.41 -5.88
C LEU A 32 -10.22 8.50 -7.39
N GLY A 33 -11.13 9.11 -8.14
CA GLY A 33 -11.04 9.30 -9.59
C GLY A 33 -10.52 10.65 -10.05
N GLN A 34 -10.14 11.56 -9.15
CA GLN A 34 -9.86 12.96 -9.48
C GLN A 34 -8.51 13.21 -10.18
N TRP A 35 -7.58 12.26 -10.12
CA TRP A 35 -6.28 12.37 -10.78
C TRP A 35 -6.00 11.15 -11.66
N ASP A 36 -5.10 11.33 -12.63
CA ASP A 36 -4.72 10.29 -13.59
C ASP A 36 -4.05 9.09 -12.88
N LEU A 37 -4.02 7.95 -13.55
CA LEU A 37 -3.18 6.83 -13.13
C LEU A 37 -1.71 7.19 -13.35
N TRP A 38 -0.90 7.12 -12.29
CA TRP A 38 0.49 7.55 -12.33
C TRP A 38 1.46 6.40 -12.59
N ASN A 39 2.44 6.71 -13.44
CA ASN A 39 3.53 5.80 -13.73
C ASN A 39 4.35 5.43 -12.48
N PRO A 40 4.97 4.21 -12.45
CA PRO A 40 4.88 3.17 -13.49
C PRO A 40 3.74 2.17 -13.26
N ASP A 41 3.29 1.99 -12.02
CA ASP A 41 2.53 0.80 -11.61
C ASP A 41 1.03 0.87 -11.98
N GLU A 42 0.34 2.00 -11.67
CA GLU A 42 -1.12 2.07 -11.81
C GLU A 42 -1.60 1.84 -13.25
N PRO A 43 -1.09 2.55 -14.29
CA PRO A 43 -1.56 2.33 -15.65
C PRO A 43 -1.09 0.98 -16.21
N ARG A 44 0.05 0.44 -15.76
CA ARG A 44 0.48 -0.92 -16.11
C ARG A 44 -0.50 -1.96 -15.57
N TYR A 45 -0.90 -1.85 -14.30
CA TYR A 45 -1.90 -2.77 -13.71
C TYR A 45 -3.25 -2.66 -14.38
N ALA A 46 -3.67 -1.43 -14.72
CA ALA A 46 -4.88 -1.20 -15.49
C ALA A 46 -4.80 -1.84 -16.89
N GLN A 47 -3.64 -1.77 -17.55
CA GLN A 47 -3.43 -2.40 -18.86
C GLN A 47 -3.48 -3.93 -18.77
N VAL A 48 -2.78 -4.54 -17.80
CA VAL A 48 -2.86 -6.00 -17.57
C VAL A 48 -4.32 -6.43 -17.38
N ALA A 49 -5.05 -5.75 -16.50
CA ALA A 49 -6.46 -6.07 -16.26
C ALA A 49 -7.34 -5.87 -17.51
N ARG A 50 -7.03 -4.84 -18.33
CA ARG A 50 -7.74 -4.61 -19.60
C ARG A 50 -7.48 -5.70 -20.63
N GLU A 51 -6.23 -6.19 -20.72
CA GLU A 51 -5.90 -7.31 -21.62
C GLU A 51 -6.56 -8.61 -21.17
N ILE A 52 -6.67 -8.87 -19.85
CA ILE A 52 -7.45 -10.00 -19.31
C ILE A 52 -8.92 -9.93 -19.78
N VAL A 53 -9.57 -8.79 -19.59
CA VAL A 53 -11.01 -8.62 -19.89
C VAL A 53 -11.26 -8.69 -21.40
N ASN A 54 -10.45 -7.98 -22.20
CA ASN A 54 -10.63 -7.93 -23.67
C ASN A 54 -10.21 -9.23 -24.35
N GLY A 55 -9.11 -9.84 -23.90
CA GLY A 55 -8.61 -11.12 -24.42
C GLY A 55 -9.33 -12.33 -23.86
N ARG A 56 -10.19 -12.17 -22.83
CA ARG A 56 -10.89 -13.23 -22.10
C ARG A 56 -9.95 -14.31 -21.53
N ASP A 57 -8.69 -13.96 -21.29
CA ASP A 57 -7.71 -14.87 -20.69
C ASP A 57 -7.51 -14.55 -19.21
N TRP A 58 -8.31 -15.19 -18.36
CA TRP A 58 -8.29 -15.03 -16.91
C TRP A 58 -7.20 -15.87 -16.21
N ILE A 59 -6.52 -16.74 -16.97
CA ILE A 59 -5.50 -17.64 -16.45
C ILE A 59 -4.11 -17.06 -16.66
N LEU A 60 -3.74 -16.77 -17.91
CA LEU A 60 -2.44 -16.25 -18.29
C LEU A 60 -2.54 -14.77 -18.60
N MET A 61 -1.89 -13.95 -17.79
CA MET A 61 -1.95 -12.50 -17.92
C MET A 61 -1.00 -12.00 -19.01
N HIS A 62 -1.37 -10.88 -19.63
CA HIS A 62 -0.58 -10.25 -20.68
C HIS A 62 -0.42 -8.74 -20.44
N VAL A 63 0.66 -8.18 -20.96
CA VAL A 63 0.88 -6.74 -21.13
C VAL A 63 1.61 -6.52 -22.45
N ASN A 64 1.15 -5.57 -23.23
CA ASN A 64 1.66 -5.32 -24.58
C ASN A 64 1.59 -6.56 -25.50
N GLY A 65 0.59 -7.44 -25.30
CA GLY A 65 0.45 -8.70 -26.01
C GLY A 65 1.43 -9.80 -25.62
N LYS A 66 2.38 -9.52 -24.69
CA LYS A 66 3.34 -10.51 -24.17
C LYS A 66 2.88 -11.06 -22.83
N THR A 67 3.25 -12.30 -22.52
CA THR A 67 2.98 -12.92 -21.22
C THR A 67 3.55 -12.09 -20.08
N TYR A 68 2.76 -11.92 -19.01
CA TYR A 68 3.11 -11.14 -17.82
C TYR A 68 3.18 -12.05 -16.59
N GLY A 69 4.40 -12.36 -16.15
CA GLY A 69 4.68 -13.24 -15.00
C GLY A 69 5.09 -12.52 -13.71
N ASP A 70 5.13 -11.16 -13.71
CA ASP A 70 5.68 -10.39 -12.58
C ASP A 70 4.84 -10.52 -11.28
N LYS A 71 3.53 -10.65 -11.39
CA LYS A 71 2.62 -10.74 -10.23
C LYS A 71 1.51 -11.76 -10.44
N PRO A 72 0.97 -12.39 -9.36
CA PRO A 72 -0.20 -13.26 -9.41
C PRO A 72 -1.49 -12.51 -9.75
N PRO A 73 -2.60 -13.20 -10.07
CA PRO A 73 -3.73 -12.64 -10.79
C PRO A 73 -4.76 -11.87 -9.96
N LEU A 74 -4.85 -12.14 -8.65
CA LEU A 74 -6.02 -11.73 -7.85
C LEU A 74 -6.30 -10.22 -7.94
N PHE A 75 -5.26 -9.39 -7.85
CA PHE A 75 -5.44 -7.94 -7.91
C PHE A 75 -5.90 -7.47 -9.29
N PHE A 76 -5.43 -8.10 -10.37
CA PHE A 76 -5.87 -7.78 -11.74
C PHE A 76 -7.30 -8.25 -12.00
N TRP A 77 -7.71 -9.40 -11.48
CA TRP A 77 -9.11 -9.84 -11.52
C TRP A 77 -10.03 -8.85 -10.81
N LEU A 78 -9.62 -8.33 -9.66
CA LEU A 78 -10.38 -7.33 -8.90
C LEU A 78 -10.48 -6.01 -9.68
N ILE A 79 -9.41 -5.54 -10.35
CA ILE A 79 -9.46 -4.38 -11.24
C ILE A 79 -10.39 -4.66 -12.42
N GLY A 80 -10.29 -5.81 -13.05
CA GLY A 80 -11.17 -6.20 -14.16
C GLY A 80 -12.64 -6.19 -13.76
N LEU A 81 -12.95 -6.79 -12.61
CA LEU A 81 -14.31 -6.83 -12.06
C LEU A 81 -14.84 -5.41 -11.74
N SER A 82 -14.06 -4.60 -11.04
CA SER A 82 -14.47 -3.23 -10.70
C SER A 82 -14.65 -2.36 -11.96
N SER A 83 -13.77 -2.54 -12.95
CA SER A 83 -13.89 -1.83 -14.23
C SER A 83 -15.12 -2.28 -15.03
N TYR A 84 -15.46 -3.55 -14.98
CA TYR A 84 -16.70 -4.05 -15.57
C TYR A 84 -17.95 -3.44 -14.91
N LEU A 85 -17.98 -3.41 -13.56
CA LEU A 85 -19.10 -2.84 -12.80
C LEU A 85 -19.23 -1.31 -12.96
N CYS A 86 -18.11 -0.62 -13.15
CA CYS A 86 -18.08 0.84 -13.35
C CYS A 86 -18.22 1.27 -14.82
N GLY A 87 -18.43 0.35 -15.75
CA GLY A 87 -18.59 0.65 -17.17
C GLY A 87 -17.31 1.03 -17.91
N GLY A 88 -16.10 0.74 -17.35
CA GLY A 88 -14.82 0.96 -18.01
C GLY A 88 -13.63 1.15 -17.07
N PHE A 89 -12.44 1.18 -17.66
CA PHE A 89 -11.16 1.36 -16.95
C PHE A 89 -10.89 2.83 -16.59
N THR A 90 -11.74 3.41 -15.74
CA THR A 90 -11.54 4.76 -15.20
C THR A 90 -10.53 4.74 -14.06
N SER A 91 -9.95 5.92 -13.70
CA SER A 91 -9.07 6.03 -12.53
C SER A 91 -9.74 5.56 -11.24
N PHE A 92 -11.05 5.83 -11.08
CA PHE A 92 -11.84 5.34 -9.95
C PHE A 92 -11.91 3.81 -9.94
N ALA A 93 -12.35 3.21 -11.05
CA ALA A 93 -12.53 1.76 -11.14
C ALA A 93 -11.24 0.98 -10.90
N VAL A 94 -10.13 1.45 -11.45
CA VAL A 94 -8.80 0.82 -11.30
C VAL A 94 -8.29 0.88 -9.85
N ARG A 95 -8.62 1.93 -9.10
CA ARG A 95 -8.21 2.12 -7.69
C ARG A 95 -9.18 1.54 -6.68
N PHE A 96 -10.43 1.31 -7.10
CA PHE A 96 -11.50 0.81 -6.22
C PHE A 96 -11.10 -0.42 -5.37
N PRO A 97 -10.42 -1.45 -5.90
CA PRO A 97 -9.99 -2.59 -5.09
C PRO A 97 -9.09 -2.18 -3.93
N SER A 98 -8.12 -1.27 -4.14
CA SER A 98 -7.23 -0.80 -3.08
C SER A 98 -7.98 -0.04 -1.99
N ALA A 99 -8.92 0.84 -2.37
CA ALA A 99 -9.74 1.59 -1.42
C ALA A 99 -10.66 0.67 -0.61
N LEU A 100 -11.24 -0.33 -1.26
CA LEU A 100 -12.07 -1.35 -0.61
C LEU A 100 -11.26 -2.15 0.42
N PHE A 101 -10.14 -2.73 0.01
CA PHE A 101 -9.33 -3.56 0.90
C PHE A 101 -8.59 -2.74 1.98
N GLY A 102 -8.24 -1.48 1.70
CA GLY A 102 -7.78 -0.54 2.72
C GLY A 102 -8.84 -0.31 3.80
N THR A 103 -10.08 -0.01 3.39
CA THR A 103 -11.21 0.16 4.31
C THR A 103 -11.49 -1.11 5.12
N LEU A 104 -11.54 -2.27 4.47
CA LEU A 104 -11.73 -3.56 5.14
C LEU A 104 -10.57 -3.87 6.09
N GLY A 105 -9.32 -3.49 5.76
CA GLY A 105 -8.16 -3.60 6.64
C GLY A 105 -8.30 -2.78 7.91
N VAL A 106 -8.84 -1.56 7.82
CA VAL A 106 -9.18 -0.72 8.99
C VAL A 106 -10.23 -1.41 9.87
N LEU A 107 -11.28 -1.97 9.28
CA LEU A 107 -12.31 -2.70 10.02
C LEU A 107 -11.76 -3.98 10.67
N LEU A 108 -10.89 -4.74 10.00
CA LEU A 108 -10.21 -5.88 10.61
C LEU A 108 -9.36 -5.47 11.82
N THR A 109 -8.65 -4.34 11.71
CA THR A 109 -7.85 -3.78 12.80
C THR A 109 -8.73 -3.42 14.00
N PHE A 110 -9.91 -2.83 13.75
CA PHE A 110 -10.92 -2.61 14.80
C PHE A 110 -11.29 -3.94 15.49
N PHE A 111 -11.59 -5.00 14.74
CA PHE A 111 -11.96 -6.28 15.32
C PHE A 111 -10.83 -6.94 16.12
N ILE A 112 -9.57 -6.82 15.65
CA ILE A 112 -8.41 -7.33 16.39
C ILE A 112 -8.25 -6.55 17.69
N GLY A 113 -8.32 -5.22 17.67
CA GLY A 113 -8.21 -4.37 18.85
C GLY A 113 -9.32 -4.65 19.87
N LYS A 114 -10.57 -4.83 19.38
CA LYS A 114 -11.69 -5.24 20.21
C LYS A 114 -11.44 -6.60 20.87
N ASN A 115 -10.92 -7.57 20.12
CA ASN A 115 -10.66 -8.91 20.64
C ASN A 115 -9.51 -8.94 21.64
N LEU A 116 -8.45 -8.15 21.40
CA LEU A 116 -7.27 -8.12 22.28
C LEU A 116 -7.49 -7.27 23.53
N TYR A 117 -8.21 -6.16 23.42
CA TYR A 117 -8.31 -5.15 24.48
C TYR A 117 -9.74 -4.66 24.71
N SER A 118 -10.24 -3.74 23.84
CA SER A 118 -11.56 -3.13 23.97
C SER A 118 -12.06 -2.60 22.62
N SER A 119 -13.39 -2.40 22.51
CA SER A 119 -13.98 -1.71 21.35
C SER A 119 -13.39 -0.32 21.12
N ARG A 120 -13.06 0.40 22.19
CA ARG A 120 -12.46 1.73 22.14
C ARG A 120 -11.04 1.64 21.60
N THR A 121 -10.20 0.73 22.11
CA THR A 121 -8.86 0.48 21.55
C THR A 121 -8.95 0.15 20.06
N GLY A 122 -9.89 -0.73 19.67
CA GLY A 122 -10.11 -1.07 18.26
C GLY A 122 -10.46 0.14 17.41
N PHE A 123 -11.35 1.02 17.89
CA PHE A 123 -11.77 2.23 17.19
C PHE A 123 -10.62 3.21 16.99
N LEU A 124 -9.86 3.50 18.06
CA LEU A 124 -8.69 4.39 17.98
C LEU A 124 -7.62 3.81 17.04
N SER A 125 -7.35 2.51 17.12
CA SER A 125 -6.40 1.83 16.23
C SER A 125 -6.82 1.88 14.76
N GLY A 126 -8.12 1.74 14.50
CA GLY A 126 -8.68 1.90 13.16
C GLY A 126 -8.45 3.30 12.59
N LEU A 127 -8.70 4.36 13.39
CA LEU A 127 -8.44 5.75 13.00
C LEU A 127 -6.95 6.01 12.76
N ILE A 128 -6.06 5.47 13.63
CA ILE A 128 -4.61 5.54 13.48
C ILE A 128 -4.17 4.91 12.17
N LEU A 129 -4.62 3.69 11.89
CA LEU A 129 -4.30 3.02 10.63
C LEU A 129 -4.80 3.81 9.43
N ALA A 130 -6.06 4.24 9.45
CA ALA A 130 -6.68 4.97 8.35
C ALA A 130 -5.99 6.30 8.02
N THR A 131 -5.32 6.91 8.99
CA THR A 131 -4.64 8.21 8.84
C THR A 131 -3.12 8.12 8.81
N SER A 132 -2.54 6.92 8.84
CA SER A 132 -1.11 6.72 8.60
C SER A 132 -0.78 7.05 7.15
N VAL A 133 0.28 7.84 6.91
CA VAL A 133 0.60 8.42 5.59
C VAL A 133 0.64 7.37 4.49
N GLU A 134 1.44 6.33 4.63
CA GLU A 134 1.63 5.33 3.57
C GLU A 134 0.39 4.44 3.40
N PHE A 135 -0.32 4.10 4.49
CA PHE A 135 -1.53 3.28 4.41
C PHE A 135 -2.66 4.03 3.68
N ALA A 136 -2.89 5.31 4.02
CA ALA A 136 -3.87 6.15 3.34
C ALA A 136 -3.52 6.35 1.86
N TYR A 137 -2.24 6.61 1.56
CA TYR A 137 -1.75 6.79 0.20
C TYR A 137 -1.95 5.53 -0.66
N LEU A 138 -1.55 4.35 -0.17
CA LEU A 138 -1.67 3.10 -0.91
C LEU A 138 -3.13 2.60 -1.00
N SER A 139 -3.98 2.95 -0.03
CA SER A 139 -5.41 2.67 -0.10
C SER A 139 -6.12 3.48 -1.21
N THR A 140 -5.53 4.56 -1.70
CA THR A 140 -6.10 5.39 -2.77
C THR A 140 -5.35 5.27 -4.10
N ARG A 141 -4.42 4.33 -4.21
CA ARG A 141 -3.69 4.04 -5.45
C ARG A 141 -3.95 2.61 -5.90
N ALA A 142 -3.90 2.37 -7.21
CA ALA A 142 -3.94 1.01 -7.73
C ALA A 142 -2.62 0.30 -7.37
N ASN A 143 -2.61 -0.29 -6.17
CA ASN A 143 -1.45 -0.95 -5.59
C ASN A 143 -1.85 -2.26 -4.89
N ILE A 144 -1.09 -3.32 -5.15
CA ILE A 144 -1.35 -4.66 -4.61
C ILE A 144 -1.12 -4.75 -3.10
N ASP A 145 -0.37 -3.80 -2.49
CA ASP A 145 0.05 -3.91 -1.09
C ASP A 145 -1.09 -3.70 -0.10
N ALA A 146 -2.07 -2.84 -0.41
CA ALA A 146 -3.27 -2.70 0.42
C ALA A 146 -4.08 -4.00 0.49
N THR A 147 -4.23 -4.69 -0.65
CA THR A 147 -4.90 -6.00 -0.74
C THR A 147 -4.11 -7.09 -0.01
N LEU A 148 -2.78 -7.10 -0.15
CA LEU A 148 -1.90 -8.00 0.59
C LEU A 148 -2.01 -7.78 2.10
N ALA A 149 -1.96 -6.51 2.55
CA ALA A 149 -2.07 -6.16 3.97
C ALA A 149 -3.41 -6.62 4.55
N PHE A 150 -4.51 -6.46 3.80
CA PHE A 150 -5.82 -6.96 4.20
C PHE A 150 -5.82 -8.48 4.39
N PHE A 151 -5.40 -9.27 3.40
CA PHE A 151 -5.44 -10.74 3.50
C PHE A 151 -4.46 -11.26 4.55
N THR A 152 -3.29 -10.64 4.73
CA THR A 152 -2.37 -10.94 5.83
C THR A 152 -3.03 -10.68 7.18
N THR A 153 -3.69 -9.53 7.34
CA THR A 153 -4.41 -9.16 8.57
C THR A 153 -5.59 -10.10 8.84
N ALA A 154 -6.36 -10.47 7.80
CA ALA A 154 -7.48 -11.41 7.91
C ALA A 154 -7.00 -12.80 8.35
N SER A 155 -5.90 -13.28 7.74
CA SER A 155 -5.26 -14.52 8.13
C SER A 155 -4.86 -14.50 9.61
N LEU A 156 -4.16 -13.46 10.05
CA LEU A 156 -3.71 -13.32 11.44
C LEU A 156 -4.88 -13.12 12.44
N LEU A 157 -5.98 -12.47 12.03
CA LEU A 157 -7.20 -12.41 12.83
C LEU A 157 -7.81 -13.80 13.02
N CYS A 158 -7.90 -14.62 11.96
CA CYS A 158 -8.39 -16.00 12.03
C CYS A 158 -7.51 -16.85 12.94
N PHE A 159 -6.17 -16.71 12.84
CA PHE A 159 -5.24 -17.38 13.74
C PHE A 159 -5.45 -16.96 15.19
N LEU A 160 -5.56 -15.66 15.47
CA LEU A 160 -5.76 -15.14 16.83
C LEU A 160 -7.09 -15.63 17.42
N HIS A 161 -8.16 -15.60 16.64
CA HIS A 161 -9.48 -16.09 17.05
C HIS A 161 -9.43 -17.58 17.37
N TRP A 162 -8.88 -18.40 16.49
CA TRP A 162 -8.68 -19.84 16.70
C TRP A 162 -7.83 -20.11 17.95
N TYR A 163 -6.74 -19.37 18.15
CA TYR A 163 -5.85 -19.57 19.27
C TYR A 163 -6.54 -19.31 20.62
N ARG A 164 -7.28 -18.19 20.71
CA ARG A 164 -8.01 -17.81 21.94
C ARG A 164 -9.16 -18.77 22.27
N LEU A 165 -9.95 -19.17 21.28
CA LEU A 165 -10.98 -20.20 21.47
C LEU A 165 -10.40 -21.50 22.02
N GLY A 166 -9.25 -21.92 21.50
CA GLY A 166 -8.57 -23.13 21.93
C GLY A 166 -7.99 -23.08 23.36
N LYS A 167 -7.90 -21.85 23.95
CA LYS A 167 -7.51 -21.64 25.35
C LYS A 167 -8.72 -21.49 26.29
N GLY A 168 -9.94 -21.50 25.77
CA GLY A 168 -11.15 -21.23 26.55
C GLY A 168 -11.35 -19.74 26.87
N GLU A 169 -10.64 -18.87 26.19
CA GLU A 169 -10.69 -17.42 26.34
C GLU A 169 -11.77 -16.85 25.40
N GLY A 170 -13.02 -16.78 25.81
CA GLY A 170 -14.09 -16.18 25.00
C GLY A 170 -15.48 -16.51 25.54
N GLU A 171 -16.45 -15.66 25.22
CA GLU A 171 -17.87 -15.83 25.63
C GLU A 171 -18.56 -17.04 24.96
N ALA A 172 -17.98 -17.61 23.92
CA ALA A 172 -18.58 -18.71 23.18
C ALA A 172 -18.06 -20.07 23.65
N LYS A 173 -18.96 -21.01 23.93
CA LYS A 173 -18.63 -22.43 24.07
C LYS A 173 -17.88 -22.88 22.82
N VAL A 174 -16.68 -23.44 22.98
CA VAL A 174 -15.84 -23.92 21.85
C VAL A 174 -16.67 -24.84 20.97
N PRO A 175 -16.95 -24.50 19.71
CA PRO A 175 -17.66 -25.41 18.81
C PRO A 175 -16.81 -26.69 18.65
N ARG A 176 -17.43 -27.87 18.67
CA ARG A 176 -16.73 -29.16 18.46
C ARG A 176 -15.88 -29.20 17.19
N ARG A 177 -16.16 -28.30 16.22
CA ARG A 177 -15.37 -28.09 14.98
C ARG A 177 -15.13 -26.59 14.80
N ASP A 178 -14.04 -26.08 15.36
CA ASP A 178 -13.59 -24.74 15.06
C ASP A 178 -12.95 -24.73 13.66
N LEU A 179 -13.63 -24.07 12.72
CA LEU A 179 -13.20 -23.93 11.32
C LEU A 179 -12.37 -22.67 11.09
N SER A 180 -12.18 -21.81 12.11
CA SER A 180 -11.43 -20.54 11.94
C SER A 180 -9.98 -20.76 11.55
N VAL A 181 -9.38 -21.91 11.92
CA VAL A 181 -8.05 -22.31 11.47
C VAL A 181 -7.96 -22.40 9.92
N TYR A 182 -9.02 -22.81 9.23
CA TYR A 182 -9.02 -22.86 7.78
C TYR A 182 -9.13 -21.46 7.16
N GLY A 183 -9.77 -20.50 7.86
CA GLY A 183 -9.75 -19.09 7.48
C GLY A 183 -8.33 -18.51 7.45
N PHE A 184 -7.43 -18.97 8.37
CA PHE A 184 -6.02 -18.62 8.34
C PHE A 184 -5.35 -19.06 7.04
N TYR A 185 -5.56 -20.30 6.58
CA TYR A 185 -4.97 -20.83 5.35
C TYR A 185 -5.59 -20.21 4.08
N ILE A 186 -6.89 -19.95 4.09
CA ILE A 186 -7.57 -19.24 2.99
C ILE A 186 -6.99 -17.82 2.86
N GLY A 187 -6.85 -17.09 3.97
CA GLY A 187 -6.24 -15.76 3.98
C GLY A 187 -4.83 -15.77 3.40
N MET A 188 -3.99 -16.74 3.77
CA MET A 188 -2.66 -16.93 3.21
C MET A 188 -2.69 -17.24 1.70
N ALA A 189 -3.62 -18.07 1.24
CA ALA A 189 -3.75 -18.41 -0.17
C ALA A 189 -4.14 -17.19 -1.01
N LEU A 190 -5.11 -16.40 -0.55
CA LEU A 190 -5.53 -15.16 -1.21
C LEU A 190 -4.42 -14.07 -1.18
N ALA A 191 -3.68 -13.96 -0.07
CA ALA A 191 -2.50 -13.12 0.00
C ALA A 191 -1.41 -13.56 -1.00
N THR A 192 -1.22 -14.88 -1.17
CA THR A 192 -0.29 -15.45 -2.14
C THR A 192 -0.75 -15.18 -3.58
N LEU A 193 -2.03 -15.34 -3.89
CA LEU A 193 -2.60 -14.97 -5.18
C LEU A 193 -2.58 -13.46 -5.45
N THR A 194 -2.31 -12.63 -4.42
CA THR A 194 -2.14 -11.18 -4.56
C THR A 194 -0.69 -10.81 -4.90
N LYS A 195 0.30 -11.32 -4.15
CA LYS A 195 1.70 -10.86 -4.28
C LYS A 195 2.74 -11.98 -4.28
N GLY A 196 2.33 -13.22 -4.40
CA GLY A 196 3.21 -14.39 -4.40
C GLY A 196 3.60 -14.86 -2.99
N PRO A 197 4.75 -15.56 -2.83
CA PRO A 197 5.10 -16.28 -1.61
C PRO A 197 5.11 -15.48 -0.32
N VAL A 198 5.32 -14.16 -0.37
CA VAL A 198 5.24 -13.31 0.83
C VAL A 198 3.88 -13.38 1.52
N GLY A 199 2.79 -13.59 0.75
CA GLY A 199 1.44 -13.75 1.29
C GLY A 199 1.28 -14.99 2.16
N PHE A 200 2.05 -16.03 1.92
CA PHE A 200 2.11 -17.27 2.72
C PHE A 200 3.12 -17.15 3.86
N ILE A 201 4.34 -16.68 3.55
CA ILE A 201 5.47 -16.70 4.48
C ILE A 201 5.20 -15.81 5.69
N LEU A 202 4.69 -14.59 5.49
CA LEU A 202 4.54 -13.62 6.57
C LEU A 202 3.57 -14.09 7.66
N PRO A 203 2.29 -14.45 7.37
CA PRO A 203 1.37 -14.92 8.43
C PRO A 203 1.85 -16.21 9.10
N LEU A 204 2.46 -17.12 8.33
CA LEU A 204 2.97 -18.37 8.87
C LEU A 204 4.12 -18.13 9.86
N LEU A 205 5.12 -17.32 9.48
CA LEU A 205 6.25 -17.00 10.37
C LEU A 205 5.78 -16.29 11.64
N VAL A 206 4.89 -15.31 11.53
CA VAL A 206 4.32 -14.61 12.68
C VAL A 206 3.66 -15.60 13.64
N SER A 207 2.82 -16.50 13.12
CA SER A 207 2.07 -17.46 13.93
C SER A 207 2.99 -18.50 14.59
N LEU A 208 3.95 -19.04 13.84
CA LEU A 208 4.89 -20.04 14.37
C LEU A 208 5.82 -19.43 15.42
N ILE A 209 6.40 -18.25 15.15
CA ILE A 209 7.30 -17.58 16.09
C ILE A 209 6.56 -17.20 17.38
N TYR A 210 5.31 -16.73 17.27
CA TYR A 210 4.47 -16.45 18.43
C TYR A 210 4.25 -17.70 19.29
N LEU A 211 3.86 -18.84 18.70
CA LEU A 211 3.67 -20.10 19.41
C LEU A 211 4.98 -20.65 20.00
N LEU A 212 6.11 -20.50 19.31
CA LEU A 212 7.44 -20.89 19.80
C LEU A 212 7.85 -20.08 21.04
N ILE A 213 7.67 -18.76 21.03
CA ILE A 213 7.98 -17.89 22.18
C ILE A 213 7.11 -18.28 23.39
N LEU A 214 5.84 -18.61 23.16
CA LEU A 214 4.95 -19.08 24.21
C LEU A 214 5.17 -20.55 24.62
N LYS A 215 6.07 -21.27 23.93
CA LYS A 215 6.33 -22.71 24.12
C LYS A 215 5.06 -23.57 24.01
N ASP A 216 4.09 -23.12 23.19
CA ASP A 216 2.80 -23.81 23.03
C ASP A 216 2.84 -24.89 21.93
N TRP A 217 3.55 -25.97 22.20
CA TRP A 217 3.66 -27.13 21.31
C TRP A 217 2.30 -27.79 21.01
N LYS A 218 1.37 -27.74 21.98
CA LYS A 218 0.00 -28.27 21.78
C LYS A 218 -0.76 -27.38 20.77
N GLY A 219 -0.61 -26.08 20.85
CA GLY A 219 -1.13 -25.13 19.87
C GLY A 219 -0.61 -25.44 18.48
N MET A 220 0.71 -25.61 18.31
CA MET A 220 1.30 -25.96 17.01
C MET A 220 0.70 -27.23 16.39
N LYS A 221 0.53 -28.30 17.17
CA LYS A 221 -0.12 -29.54 16.70
C LYS A 221 -1.58 -29.32 16.29
N ARG A 222 -2.31 -28.44 17.01
CA ARG A 222 -3.71 -28.12 16.70
C ARG A 222 -3.90 -27.23 15.47
N MET A 223 -2.86 -26.57 14.95
CA MET A 223 -2.93 -25.76 13.73
C MET A 223 -3.35 -26.55 12.48
N ARG A 224 -3.45 -27.89 12.57
CA ARG A 224 -3.86 -28.73 11.44
C ARG A 224 -3.02 -28.46 10.18
N LEU A 225 -1.69 -28.37 10.35
CA LEU A 225 -0.77 -27.97 9.29
C LEU A 225 -0.97 -28.77 7.98
N LEU A 226 -1.18 -30.09 8.09
CA LEU A 226 -1.34 -30.94 6.90
C LEU A 226 -2.61 -30.58 6.10
N SER A 227 -3.79 -30.59 6.76
CA SER A 227 -5.06 -30.29 6.07
C SER A 227 -5.21 -28.83 5.68
N GLY A 228 -4.65 -27.92 6.50
CA GLY A 228 -4.63 -26.49 6.18
C GLY A 228 -3.70 -26.18 5.00
N MET A 229 -2.53 -26.81 4.96
CA MET A 229 -1.60 -26.67 3.83
C MET A 229 -2.17 -27.30 2.56
N ALA A 230 -2.86 -28.43 2.67
CA ALA A 230 -3.56 -29.01 1.52
C ALA A 230 -4.61 -28.03 0.95
N LEU A 231 -5.42 -27.39 1.82
CA LEU A 231 -6.38 -26.36 1.39
C LEU A 231 -5.69 -25.16 0.73
N PHE A 232 -4.61 -24.66 1.34
CA PHE A 232 -3.79 -23.60 0.77
C PHE A 232 -3.30 -23.96 -0.64
N LEU A 233 -2.70 -25.15 -0.79
CA LEU A 233 -2.18 -25.62 -2.07
C LEU A 233 -3.30 -25.79 -3.11
N VAL A 234 -4.45 -26.35 -2.74
CA VAL A 234 -5.60 -26.46 -3.65
C VAL A 234 -5.99 -25.08 -4.21
N ILE A 235 -6.11 -24.07 -3.35
CA ILE A 235 -6.50 -22.73 -3.78
C ILE A 235 -5.42 -22.10 -4.70
N VAL A 236 -4.15 -22.17 -4.32
CA VAL A 236 -3.07 -21.55 -5.11
C VAL A 236 -2.83 -22.29 -6.42
N LEU A 237 -2.78 -23.62 -6.37
CA LEU A 237 -2.50 -24.44 -7.54
C LEU A 237 -3.67 -24.49 -8.53
N SER A 238 -4.91 -24.24 -8.09
CA SER A 238 -6.08 -24.14 -8.97
C SER A 238 -5.91 -23.08 -10.07
N TRP A 239 -5.15 -22.02 -9.78
CA TRP A 239 -4.75 -21.04 -10.79
C TRP A 239 -3.35 -21.31 -11.35
N TYR A 240 -2.37 -21.60 -10.48
CA TYR A 240 -0.96 -21.64 -10.89
C TYR A 240 -0.66 -22.78 -11.88
N VAL A 241 -1.25 -23.98 -11.68
CA VAL A 241 -1.05 -25.11 -12.58
C VAL A 241 -1.60 -24.81 -13.98
N PRO A 242 -2.85 -24.38 -14.18
CA PRO A 242 -3.34 -23.97 -15.50
C PRO A 242 -2.51 -22.84 -16.15
N ALA A 243 -2.01 -21.89 -15.36
CA ALA A 243 -1.17 -20.80 -15.87
C ALA A 243 0.18 -21.31 -16.39
N VAL A 244 0.82 -22.24 -15.67
CA VAL A 244 2.07 -22.87 -16.10
C VAL A 244 1.85 -23.77 -17.33
N LEU A 245 0.79 -24.58 -17.34
CA LEU A 245 0.48 -25.42 -18.50
C LEU A 245 0.25 -24.60 -19.78
N LYS A 246 -0.32 -23.41 -19.65
CA LYS A 246 -0.58 -22.51 -20.78
C LYS A 246 0.64 -21.66 -21.15
N GLY A 247 1.42 -21.19 -20.17
CA GLY A 247 2.57 -20.32 -20.36
C GLY A 247 3.90 -21.05 -20.62
N GLY A 248 3.93 -22.37 -20.36
CA GLY A 248 5.10 -23.23 -20.57
C GLY A 248 6.25 -22.98 -19.58
N ASP A 249 7.40 -23.61 -19.89
CA ASP A 249 8.60 -23.55 -19.04
C ASP A 249 9.16 -22.14 -18.84
N ALA A 250 9.00 -21.25 -19.81
CA ALA A 250 9.44 -19.86 -19.69
C ALA A 250 8.68 -19.15 -18.58
N TYR A 251 7.36 -19.31 -18.52
CA TYR A 251 6.51 -18.74 -17.48
C TYR A 251 6.82 -19.32 -16.09
N LEU A 252 7.04 -20.64 -16.02
CA LEU A 252 7.44 -21.31 -14.78
C LEU A 252 8.76 -20.73 -14.22
N ARG A 253 9.78 -20.59 -15.08
CA ARG A 253 11.08 -20.03 -14.68
C ARG A 253 10.97 -18.56 -14.26
N GLU A 254 10.20 -17.78 -14.98
CA GLU A 254 9.98 -16.36 -14.67
C GLU A 254 9.31 -16.17 -13.31
N THR A 255 8.24 -16.91 -13.04
CA THR A 255 7.43 -16.74 -11.82
C THR A 255 8.11 -17.31 -10.57
N LEU A 256 8.71 -18.53 -10.64
CA LEU A 256 9.33 -19.18 -9.48
C LEU A 256 10.72 -18.63 -9.16
N PHE A 257 11.56 -18.48 -10.18
CA PHE A 257 12.97 -18.14 -9.92
C PHE A 257 13.19 -16.63 -10.00
N LYS A 258 12.84 -16.01 -11.12
CA LYS A 258 13.13 -14.59 -11.37
C LYS A 258 12.42 -13.67 -10.39
N HIS A 259 11.11 -13.74 -10.28
CA HIS A 259 10.32 -12.82 -9.47
C HIS A 259 10.15 -13.23 -8.01
N THR A 260 10.65 -14.39 -7.59
CA THR A 260 10.55 -14.89 -6.21
C THR A 260 11.92 -14.98 -5.56
N VAL A 261 12.73 -15.99 -5.94
CA VAL A 261 14.01 -16.29 -5.27
C VAL A 261 15.04 -15.22 -5.57
N ASP A 262 15.24 -14.91 -6.86
CA ASP A 262 16.26 -13.95 -7.26
C ASP A 262 15.90 -12.52 -6.82
N ALA A 263 14.62 -12.12 -6.84
CA ALA A 263 14.18 -10.83 -6.37
C ALA A 263 14.48 -10.61 -4.87
N TYR A 264 14.31 -11.66 -4.03
CA TYR A 264 14.60 -11.59 -2.61
C TYR A 264 16.11 -11.65 -2.34
N ALA A 265 16.82 -12.61 -2.95
CA ALA A 265 18.21 -12.94 -2.63
C ALA A 265 19.22 -12.05 -3.35
N LYS A 266 19.02 -11.73 -4.62
CA LYS A 266 19.97 -10.95 -5.44
C LYS A 266 19.60 -9.48 -5.53
N GLY A 267 18.28 -9.16 -5.57
CA GLY A 267 17.75 -7.81 -5.76
C GLY A 267 18.11 -7.25 -7.14
N TRP A 268 17.17 -7.18 -8.09
CA TRP A 268 17.45 -6.65 -9.44
C TRP A 268 17.21 -5.15 -9.51
N THR A 269 16.20 -4.72 -8.73
CA THR A 269 15.80 -3.32 -8.64
C THR A 269 15.68 -2.95 -7.17
N HIS A 270 15.85 -1.66 -6.87
CA HIS A 270 15.66 -1.12 -5.52
C HIS A 270 16.58 -1.74 -4.45
N VAL A 271 17.81 -2.12 -4.82
CA VAL A 271 18.82 -2.57 -3.83
C VAL A 271 19.08 -1.44 -2.84
N ARG A 272 18.86 -1.73 -1.56
CA ARG A 272 19.01 -0.78 -0.45
C ARG A 272 19.72 -1.44 0.73
N PRO A 273 20.44 -0.66 1.57
CA PRO A 273 21.13 -1.19 2.75
C PRO A 273 20.14 -1.79 3.76
N ILE A 274 20.64 -2.64 4.66
CA ILE A 274 19.83 -3.35 5.66
C ILE A 274 19.06 -2.38 6.58
N TYR A 275 19.65 -1.22 6.86
CA TYR A 275 19.07 -0.18 7.73
C TYR A 275 18.05 0.74 7.01
N TYR A 276 17.72 0.47 5.75
CA TYR A 276 16.79 1.30 4.95
C TYR A 276 15.48 1.60 5.68
N TYR A 277 14.87 0.61 6.32
CA TYR A 277 13.58 0.80 6.97
C TYR A 277 13.67 1.58 8.28
N PHE A 278 14.83 1.72 8.91
CA PHE A 278 14.97 2.55 10.11
C PHE A 278 14.74 4.04 9.84
N TYR A 279 15.01 4.53 8.65
CA TYR A 279 14.70 5.91 8.27
C TYR A 279 13.44 6.05 7.40
N ASN A 280 13.06 5.02 6.64
CA ASN A 280 11.89 5.09 5.78
C ASN A 280 10.58 4.86 6.54
N PHE A 281 10.50 3.83 7.39
CA PHE A 281 9.31 3.49 8.15
C PHE A 281 8.80 4.63 9.06
N PRO A 282 9.67 5.41 9.76
CA PRO A 282 9.24 6.60 10.48
C PRO A 282 8.42 7.57 9.65
N MET A 283 8.82 7.82 8.40
CA MET A 283 8.12 8.72 7.48
C MET A 283 6.80 8.10 6.99
N ASP A 284 6.81 6.81 6.69
CA ASP A 284 5.66 6.07 6.18
C ASP A 284 4.53 5.97 7.23
N PHE A 285 4.88 5.86 8.52
CA PHE A 285 3.92 5.74 9.63
C PHE A 285 3.62 7.07 10.33
N LEU A 286 4.01 8.24 9.76
CA LEU A 286 3.61 9.55 10.30
C LEU A 286 2.07 9.68 10.34
N PRO A 287 1.53 10.45 11.32
CA PRO A 287 2.20 11.08 12.45
C PRO A 287 2.43 10.14 13.65
N TRP A 288 1.93 8.92 13.56
CA TRP A 288 1.79 7.96 14.66
C TRP A 288 3.12 7.35 15.10
N PHE A 289 4.17 7.44 14.25
CA PHE A 289 5.51 6.95 14.59
C PHE A 289 6.06 7.62 15.86
N PHE A 290 5.75 8.89 16.12
CA PHE A 290 6.21 9.58 17.35
C PHE A 290 5.76 8.87 18.63
N PHE A 291 4.60 8.23 18.60
CA PHE A 291 4.03 7.50 19.74
C PHE A 291 4.46 6.03 19.81
N LEU A 292 5.04 5.48 18.75
CA LEU A 292 5.39 4.05 18.69
C LEU A 292 6.44 3.64 19.73
N PRO A 293 7.54 4.39 19.97
CA PRO A 293 8.48 4.07 21.04
C PRO A 293 7.83 4.05 22.42
N ALA A 294 6.95 5.02 22.70
CA ALA A 294 6.17 5.06 23.94
C ALA A 294 5.21 3.85 24.04
N ALA A 295 4.55 3.47 22.95
CA ALA A 295 3.66 2.32 22.91
C ALA A 295 4.39 0.99 23.17
N ILE A 296 5.60 0.83 22.63
CA ILE A 296 6.45 -0.33 22.88
C ILE A 296 6.90 -0.36 24.34
N ALA A 297 7.42 0.75 24.87
CA ALA A 297 7.84 0.85 26.26
C ALA A 297 6.67 0.57 27.24
N TYR A 298 5.50 1.12 26.94
CA TYR A 298 4.27 0.88 27.71
C TYR A 298 3.86 -0.59 27.74
N GLY A 299 3.89 -1.26 26.58
CA GLY A 299 3.56 -2.69 26.51
C GLY A 299 4.51 -3.59 27.31
N TYR A 300 5.79 -3.23 27.41
CA TYR A 300 6.75 -3.95 28.25
C TYR A 300 6.58 -3.67 29.74
N ALA A 301 6.18 -2.45 30.12
CA ALA A 301 6.02 -2.05 31.53
C ALA A 301 4.78 -2.68 32.19
N ARG A 302 3.82 -3.17 31.41
CA ARG A 302 2.61 -3.82 31.93
C ARG A 302 2.96 -5.19 32.52
N GLU A 303 2.57 -5.39 33.78
CA GLU A 303 2.76 -6.67 34.46
C GLU A 303 1.99 -7.84 33.81
N VAL A 304 2.38 -9.05 34.20
CA VAL A 304 2.01 -10.35 33.61
C VAL A 304 0.50 -10.57 33.60
N ASP A 305 -0.13 -10.53 32.42
CA ASP A 305 -1.54 -10.89 32.25
C ASP A 305 -1.81 -11.29 30.79
N GLU A 306 -3.01 -11.78 30.49
CA GLU A 306 -3.52 -12.11 29.15
C GLU A 306 -3.29 -10.94 28.14
N LYS A 307 -3.38 -9.70 28.60
CA LYS A 307 -3.09 -8.49 27.81
C LYS A 307 -1.63 -8.42 27.35
N ARG A 308 -0.68 -8.98 28.11
CA ARG A 308 0.72 -9.10 27.70
C ARG A 308 0.89 -10.07 26.52
N LYS A 309 0.11 -11.16 26.48
CA LYS A 309 0.12 -12.08 25.33
C LYS A 309 -0.37 -11.39 24.06
N GLY A 310 -1.42 -10.56 24.17
CA GLY A 310 -1.90 -9.74 23.07
C GLY A 310 -0.84 -8.76 22.55
N PHE A 311 -0.15 -8.06 23.45
CA PHE A 311 0.96 -7.16 23.09
C PHE A 311 2.12 -7.94 22.46
N LEU A 312 2.51 -9.07 23.02
CA LEU A 312 3.54 -9.94 22.44
C LEU A 312 3.19 -10.38 21.02
N PHE A 313 1.92 -10.71 20.75
CA PHE A 313 1.48 -11.05 19.41
C PHE A 313 1.70 -9.90 18.42
N LEU A 314 1.35 -8.66 18.81
CA LEU A 314 1.55 -7.48 17.98
C LEU A 314 3.04 -7.17 17.76
N LEU A 315 3.87 -7.36 18.79
CA LEU A 315 5.31 -7.18 18.70
C LEU A 315 5.97 -8.22 17.78
N VAL A 316 5.57 -9.50 17.89
CA VAL A 316 6.03 -10.56 16.98
C VAL A 316 5.58 -10.28 15.55
N TRP A 317 4.31 -9.89 15.37
CA TRP A 317 3.79 -9.55 14.04
C TRP A 317 4.60 -8.44 13.37
N SER A 318 4.76 -7.29 14.07
CA SER A 318 5.51 -6.17 13.50
C SER A 318 7.00 -6.48 13.35
N GLY A 319 7.62 -7.13 14.33
CA GLY A 319 9.04 -7.47 14.34
C GLY A 319 9.42 -8.47 13.23
N VAL A 320 8.62 -9.52 13.03
CA VAL A 320 8.85 -10.53 11.99
C VAL A 320 8.81 -9.90 10.60
N ILE A 321 7.78 -9.09 10.31
CA ILE A 321 7.65 -8.45 9.01
C ILE A 321 8.77 -7.44 8.77
N PHE A 322 9.09 -6.63 9.78
CA PHE A 322 10.18 -5.66 9.69
C PHE A 322 11.53 -6.34 9.41
N LEU A 323 11.86 -7.40 10.16
CA LEU A 323 13.11 -8.15 9.98
C LEU A 323 13.14 -8.88 8.64
N PHE A 324 12.05 -9.53 8.24
CA PHE A 324 11.96 -10.25 6.97
C PHE A 324 12.33 -9.36 5.78
N PHE A 325 11.72 -8.17 5.69
CA PHE A 325 12.03 -7.25 4.61
C PHE A 325 13.37 -6.52 4.79
N SER A 326 13.84 -6.31 6.01
CA SER A 326 15.17 -5.74 6.25
C SER A 326 16.29 -6.64 5.76
N LEU A 327 16.10 -7.97 5.82
CA LEU A 327 17.06 -8.96 5.31
C LEU A 327 17.01 -9.11 3.79
N SER A 328 15.91 -8.79 3.13
CA SER A 328 15.82 -8.79 1.65
C SER A 328 16.75 -7.74 1.04
N LYS A 329 17.35 -8.02 -0.11
CA LYS A 329 18.18 -7.04 -0.84
C LYS A 329 17.34 -5.95 -1.51
N GLY A 330 16.26 -6.33 -2.17
CA GLY A 330 15.31 -5.39 -2.79
C GLY A 330 14.35 -4.80 -1.75
N LYS A 331 14.33 -3.47 -1.57
CA LYS A 331 13.50 -2.79 -0.55
C LYS A 331 12.72 -1.62 -1.13
N ARG A 332 11.43 -1.56 -0.78
CA ARG A 332 10.54 -0.41 -1.00
C ARG A 332 9.74 -0.15 0.28
N GLY A 333 9.43 1.12 0.60
CA GLY A 333 8.63 1.48 1.79
C GLY A 333 7.33 0.70 1.87
N ILE A 334 6.63 0.59 0.74
CA ILE A 334 5.35 -0.12 0.60
C ILE A 334 5.36 -1.58 1.10
N TYR A 335 6.53 -2.24 1.19
CA TYR A 335 6.60 -3.65 1.62
C TYR A 335 6.27 -3.84 3.09
N LEU A 336 6.44 -2.80 3.91
CA LEU A 336 6.10 -2.86 5.33
C LEU A 336 4.60 -2.70 5.62
N LEU A 337 3.76 -2.42 4.62
CA LEU A 337 2.33 -2.17 4.85
C LEU A 337 1.62 -3.26 5.69
N PRO A 338 1.92 -4.58 5.55
CA PRO A 338 1.28 -5.61 6.36
C PRO A 338 1.59 -5.55 7.87
N LEU A 339 2.59 -4.77 8.33
CA LEU A 339 2.83 -4.57 9.77
C LEU A 339 2.04 -3.39 10.37
N PHE A 340 1.50 -2.48 9.52
CA PHE A 340 0.83 -1.26 10.00
C PHE A 340 -0.36 -1.52 10.94
N PRO A 341 -1.20 -2.56 10.72
CA PRO A 341 -2.25 -2.90 11.67
C PRO A 341 -1.72 -3.19 13.09
N ALA A 342 -0.61 -3.93 13.21
CA ALA A 342 -0.02 -4.27 14.50
C ALA A 342 0.50 -3.04 15.25
N VAL A 343 1.25 -2.17 14.58
CA VAL A 343 1.77 -0.93 15.21
C VAL A 343 0.64 0.05 15.52
N SER A 344 -0.39 0.12 14.69
CA SER A 344 -1.59 0.93 14.95
C SER A 344 -2.34 0.44 16.20
N LEU A 345 -2.41 -0.88 16.43
CA LEU A 345 -2.99 -1.47 17.63
C LEU A 345 -2.16 -1.15 18.89
N MET A 346 -0.84 -1.18 18.81
CA MET A 346 0.03 -0.80 19.92
C MET A 346 -0.16 0.68 20.30
N VAL A 347 -0.13 1.57 19.30
CA VAL A 347 -0.33 3.02 19.52
C VAL A 347 -1.77 3.30 19.98
N GLY A 348 -2.78 2.62 19.41
CA GLY A 348 -4.18 2.76 19.81
C GLY A 348 -4.43 2.35 21.26
N LYS A 349 -3.75 1.28 21.72
CA LYS A 349 -3.81 0.87 23.13
C LYS A 349 -3.16 1.89 24.06
N LEU A 350 -2.01 2.45 23.66
CA LEU A 350 -1.36 3.54 24.41
C LEU A 350 -2.32 4.73 24.56
N TRP A 351 -2.93 5.20 23.47
CA TRP A 351 -3.86 6.33 23.50
C TRP A 351 -5.14 6.04 24.28
N ASP A 352 -5.69 4.83 24.19
CA ASP A 352 -6.87 4.42 24.95
C ASP A 352 -6.64 4.53 26.46
N ASP A 353 -5.52 3.99 26.94
CA ASP A 353 -5.15 4.03 28.35
C ASP A 353 -4.75 5.44 28.80
N PHE A 354 -4.08 6.21 27.95
CA PHE A 354 -3.67 7.57 28.26
C PHE A 354 -4.87 8.51 28.44
N VAL A 355 -5.84 8.44 27.54
CA VAL A 355 -7.05 9.29 27.62
C VAL A 355 -7.99 8.83 28.76
N SER A 356 -8.01 7.55 29.13
CA SER A 356 -8.82 7.03 30.23
C SER A 356 -8.17 7.14 31.60
N THR A 357 -7.01 7.77 31.73
CA THR A 357 -6.22 7.90 32.97
C THR A 357 -5.87 6.56 33.63
N ALA A 358 -5.89 5.47 32.84
CA ALA A 358 -5.59 4.11 33.31
C ALA A 358 -4.06 3.81 33.41
N MET A 359 -3.22 4.83 33.29
CA MET A 359 -1.74 4.70 33.30
C MET A 359 -1.16 5.02 34.68
N GLU A 360 -1.46 4.24 35.69
CA GLU A 360 -1.05 4.55 37.08
C GLU A 360 0.48 4.53 37.32
N HIS A 361 1.27 3.87 36.51
CA HIS A 361 2.73 3.71 36.73
C HIS A 361 3.61 4.00 35.51
N PHE A 362 3.06 4.55 34.42
CA PHE A 362 3.85 4.84 33.24
C PHE A 362 4.24 6.33 33.18
N ARG A 363 5.48 6.59 32.81
CA ARG A 363 6.04 7.94 32.69
C ARG A 363 5.36 8.69 31.55
N HIS A 364 4.46 9.59 31.86
CA HIS A 364 3.76 10.46 30.89
C HIS A 364 4.71 11.29 30.01
N GLU A 365 5.96 11.44 30.43
CA GLU A 365 7.01 12.15 29.70
C GLU A 365 7.21 11.61 28.27
N TRP A 366 7.12 10.29 28.05
CA TRP A 366 7.27 9.70 26.72
C TRP A 366 6.23 10.21 25.73
N ILE A 367 4.99 10.34 26.17
CA ILE A 367 3.90 10.85 25.33
C ILE A 367 4.05 12.37 25.14
N THR A 368 4.47 13.08 26.18
CA THR A 368 4.77 14.51 26.11
C THR A 368 5.87 14.82 25.10
N PHE A 369 6.96 14.07 25.10
CA PHE A 369 8.02 14.20 24.07
C PHE A 369 7.50 13.91 22.66
N ALA A 370 6.68 12.86 22.51
CA ALA A 370 6.07 12.53 21.22
C ALA A 370 5.19 13.68 20.70
N LEU A 371 4.39 14.30 21.58
CA LEU A 371 3.54 15.45 21.25
C LEU A 371 4.39 16.68 20.87
N TYR A 372 5.42 17.03 21.63
CA TYR A 372 6.31 18.14 21.28
C TYR A 372 7.06 17.89 19.96
N GLY A 373 7.52 16.66 19.72
CA GLY A 373 8.12 16.28 18.45
C GLY A 373 7.16 16.45 17.26
N LEU A 374 5.91 16.03 17.43
CA LEU A 374 4.88 16.17 16.40
C LEU A 374 4.51 17.63 16.15
N MET A 375 4.31 18.44 17.22
CA MET A 375 4.06 19.87 17.11
C MET A 375 5.21 20.59 16.40
N GLY A 376 6.45 20.28 16.80
CA GLY A 376 7.66 20.83 16.16
C GLY A 376 7.75 20.48 14.68
N LEU A 377 7.50 19.20 14.32
CA LEU A 377 7.49 18.77 12.93
C LEU A 377 6.40 19.49 12.13
N ALA A 378 5.18 19.59 12.66
CA ALA A 378 4.07 20.27 11.98
C ALA A 378 4.38 21.76 11.75
N LEU A 379 4.94 22.43 12.76
CA LEU A 379 5.34 23.83 12.65
C LEU A 379 6.42 24.04 11.59
N VAL A 380 7.50 23.24 11.65
CA VAL A 380 8.61 23.30 10.69
C VAL A 380 8.12 23.00 9.27
N ALA A 381 7.33 21.94 9.09
CA ALA A 381 6.77 21.59 7.78
C ALA A 381 5.82 22.69 7.24
N GLY A 382 4.99 23.26 8.11
CA GLY A 382 4.08 24.35 7.73
C GLY A 382 4.80 25.61 7.21
N VAL A 383 5.99 25.91 7.72
CA VAL A 383 6.85 27.01 7.24
C VAL A 383 7.70 26.60 6.04
N ALA A 384 8.32 25.41 6.11
CA ALA A 384 9.26 24.95 5.09
C ALA A 384 8.59 24.66 3.74
N ILE A 385 7.36 24.10 3.73
CA ILE A 385 6.67 23.73 2.49
C ILE A 385 6.44 24.96 1.59
N PRO A 386 5.80 26.06 2.03
CA PRO A 386 5.64 27.26 1.19
C PRO A 386 6.97 27.86 0.79
N TRP A 387 7.95 27.87 1.68
CA TRP A 387 9.29 28.41 1.38
C TRP A 387 9.97 27.63 0.24
N VAL A 388 9.99 26.31 0.29
CA VAL A 388 10.56 25.46 -0.78
C VAL A 388 9.77 25.62 -2.09
N VAL A 389 8.42 25.68 -2.00
CA VAL A 389 7.56 25.88 -3.17
C VAL A 389 7.80 27.25 -3.79
N SER A 390 7.98 28.31 -3.01
CA SER A 390 8.28 29.65 -3.54
C SER A 390 9.59 29.72 -4.30
N MET A 391 10.61 28.97 -3.85
CA MET A 391 11.93 28.94 -4.49
C MET A 391 11.97 28.12 -5.79
N LYS A 392 11.28 26.97 -5.81
CA LYS A 392 11.41 26.00 -6.91
C LYS A 392 10.21 25.99 -7.87
N PHE A 393 9.04 26.37 -7.37
CA PHE A 393 7.76 26.21 -8.06
C PHE A 393 6.84 27.39 -7.76
N HIS A 394 7.30 28.61 -8.00
CA HIS A 394 6.61 29.85 -7.59
C HIS A 394 5.12 29.89 -7.96
N SER A 395 4.77 29.42 -9.16
CA SER A 395 3.37 29.37 -9.64
C SER A 395 2.46 28.46 -8.80
N TYR A 396 3.03 27.56 -8.00
CA TYR A 396 2.28 26.64 -7.11
C TYR A 396 2.20 27.12 -5.66
N LEU A 397 2.80 28.27 -5.34
CA LEU A 397 2.79 28.84 -3.98
C LEU A 397 1.39 28.93 -3.37
N PRO A 398 0.35 29.47 -4.07
CA PRO A 398 -0.99 29.56 -3.51
C PRO A 398 -1.57 28.22 -3.05
N TYR A 399 -1.23 27.14 -3.73
CA TYR A 399 -1.70 25.78 -3.39
C TYR A 399 -0.96 25.15 -2.20
N SER A 400 0.17 25.71 -1.77
CA SER A 400 0.87 25.26 -0.56
C SER A 400 0.36 25.92 0.71
N LEU A 401 -0.25 27.11 0.62
CA LEU A 401 -0.70 27.91 1.79
C LEU A 401 -1.77 27.22 2.63
N PRO A 402 -2.82 26.57 2.08
CA PRO A 402 -3.80 25.86 2.90
C PRO A 402 -3.19 24.74 3.73
N MET A 403 -2.20 24.01 3.18
CA MET A 403 -1.48 22.99 3.93
C MET A 403 -0.62 23.59 5.03
N ALA A 404 0.06 24.71 4.75
CA ALA A 404 0.83 25.45 5.74
C ALA A 404 -0.06 25.92 6.90
N PHE A 405 -1.19 26.50 6.58
CA PHE A 405 -2.17 26.96 7.58
C PHE A 405 -2.69 25.79 8.44
N LEU A 406 -3.02 24.67 7.82
CA LEU A 406 -3.45 23.46 8.52
C LEU A 406 -2.37 22.96 9.50
N MET A 407 -1.10 22.95 9.08
CA MET A 407 0.01 22.44 9.90
C MET A 407 0.39 23.42 11.01
N VAL A 408 0.54 24.70 10.72
CA VAL A 408 0.87 25.72 11.73
C VAL A 408 -0.30 25.92 12.72
N GLY A 409 -1.51 26.11 12.20
CA GLY A 409 -2.72 26.28 13.02
C GLY A 409 -3.01 25.04 13.88
N GLY A 410 -2.84 23.84 13.30
CA GLY A 410 -2.98 22.59 14.03
C GLY A 410 -1.93 22.42 15.12
N SER A 411 -0.65 22.79 14.86
CA SER A 411 0.40 22.77 15.88
C SER A 411 0.08 23.69 17.05
N LEU A 412 -0.35 24.92 16.76
CA LEU A 412 -0.75 25.89 17.80
C LEU A 412 -1.98 25.40 18.59
N ALA A 413 -2.98 24.85 17.91
CA ALA A 413 -4.17 24.28 18.55
C ALA A 413 -3.80 23.08 19.45
N MET A 414 -2.89 22.18 18.99
CA MET A 414 -2.37 21.09 19.83
C MET A 414 -1.67 21.63 21.09
N PHE A 415 -0.88 22.70 20.97
CA PHE A 415 -0.21 23.33 22.10
C PHE A 415 -1.21 23.89 23.13
N VAL A 416 -2.24 24.59 22.66
CA VAL A 416 -3.32 25.12 23.52
C VAL A 416 -4.06 23.98 24.23
N LEU A 417 -4.48 22.94 23.48
CA LEU A 417 -5.17 21.78 24.05
C LEU A 417 -4.30 21.01 25.05
N PHE A 418 -2.99 20.95 24.79
CA PHE A 418 -2.03 20.34 25.71
C PHE A 418 -1.94 21.10 27.04
N HIS A 419 -1.94 22.43 27.00
CA HIS A 419 -1.99 23.27 28.21
C HIS A 419 -3.25 23.00 29.05
N PHE A 420 -4.41 22.82 28.38
CA PHE A 420 -5.66 22.44 29.04
C PHE A 420 -5.78 20.94 29.37
N LYS A 421 -4.74 20.14 29.14
CA LYS A 421 -4.72 18.67 29.36
C LYS A 421 -5.85 17.92 28.64
N ASN A 422 -6.36 18.46 27.55
CA ASN A 422 -7.43 17.83 26.78
C ASN A 422 -6.86 16.88 25.72
N TYR A 423 -6.32 15.76 26.16
CA TYR A 423 -5.62 14.79 25.31
C TYR A 423 -6.53 14.09 24.29
N ALA A 424 -7.81 13.90 24.64
CA ALA A 424 -8.79 13.36 23.70
C ALA A 424 -9.00 14.30 22.50
N ALA A 425 -9.13 15.61 22.74
CA ALA A 425 -9.24 16.59 21.68
C ALA A 425 -7.98 16.65 20.81
N ILE A 426 -6.77 16.50 21.39
CA ILE A 426 -5.51 16.41 20.63
C ILE A 426 -5.54 15.20 19.68
N PHE A 427 -5.97 14.04 20.15
CA PHE A 427 -6.05 12.84 19.31
C PHE A 427 -6.94 13.10 18.08
N PHE A 428 -8.15 13.60 18.29
CA PHE A 428 -9.08 13.87 17.19
C PHE A 428 -8.63 15.06 16.32
N LEU A 429 -7.91 16.02 16.86
CA LEU A 429 -7.29 17.09 16.07
C LEU A 429 -6.24 16.52 15.12
N ILE A 430 -5.37 15.61 15.57
CA ILE A 430 -4.39 14.93 14.72
C ILE A 430 -5.10 14.17 13.59
N ILE A 431 -6.17 13.40 13.90
CA ILE A 431 -6.99 12.72 12.90
C ILE A 431 -7.57 13.71 11.88
N GLY A 432 -8.14 14.82 12.35
CA GLY A 432 -8.70 15.86 11.50
C GLY A 432 -7.67 16.53 10.60
N MET A 433 -6.47 16.82 11.13
CA MET A 433 -5.36 17.37 10.35
C MET A 433 -4.92 16.41 9.24
N MET A 434 -4.75 15.13 9.56
CA MET A 434 -4.36 14.10 8.58
C MET A 434 -5.44 13.92 7.52
N ALA A 435 -6.70 13.79 7.92
CA ALA A 435 -7.83 13.64 7.00
C ALA A 435 -8.00 14.86 6.10
N GLY A 436 -7.97 16.08 6.67
CA GLY A 436 -8.06 17.33 5.92
C GLY A 436 -6.89 17.52 4.96
N GLY A 437 -5.66 17.25 5.42
CA GLY A 437 -4.46 17.32 4.60
C GLY A 437 -4.49 16.32 3.45
N PHE A 438 -4.91 15.08 3.71
CA PHE A 438 -5.02 14.06 2.67
C PHE A 438 -6.16 14.37 1.69
N PHE A 439 -7.31 14.85 2.18
CA PHE A 439 -8.42 15.28 1.33
C PHE A 439 -8.01 16.44 0.42
N TYR A 440 -7.34 17.46 0.96
CA TYR A 440 -6.82 18.58 0.19
C TYR A 440 -5.80 18.10 -0.86
N THR A 441 -4.85 17.25 -0.46
CA THR A 441 -3.83 16.72 -1.35
C THR A 441 -4.45 15.93 -2.50
N SER A 442 -5.41 15.06 -2.22
CA SER A 442 -6.08 14.24 -3.24
C SER A 442 -6.96 15.06 -4.19
N ARG A 443 -7.57 16.14 -3.68
CA ARG A 443 -8.49 17.00 -4.46
C ARG A 443 -7.76 18.04 -5.30
N VAL A 444 -6.66 18.60 -4.78
CA VAL A 444 -5.98 19.77 -5.36
C VAL A 444 -4.57 19.42 -5.82
N VAL A 445 -3.72 18.89 -4.92
CA VAL A 445 -2.29 18.74 -5.22
C VAL A 445 -2.06 17.63 -6.26
N PHE A 446 -2.70 16.45 -6.11
CA PHE A 446 -2.50 15.35 -7.06
C PHE A 446 -2.90 15.70 -8.50
N PRO A 447 -4.07 16.34 -8.77
CA PRO A 447 -4.37 16.82 -10.12
C PRO A 447 -3.33 17.79 -10.69
N LEU A 448 -2.78 18.70 -9.86
CA LEU A 448 -1.73 19.64 -10.30
C LEU A 448 -0.42 18.93 -10.68
N VAL A 449 -0.16 17.75 -10.15
CA VAL A 449 1.06 16.97 -10.41
C VAL A 449 0.89 16.03 -11.61
N ASN A 450 -0.33 15.83 -12.14
CA ASN A 450 -0.60 14.96 -13.29
C ASN A 450 0.33 15.20 -14.49
N PRO A 451 0.61 16.45 -14.93
CA PRO A 451 1.48 16.71 -16.09
C PRO A 451 2.90 16.16 -15.94
N TYR A 452 3.35 15.90 -14.71
CA TYR A 452 4.70 15.39 -14.40
C TYR A 452 4.74 13.90 -14.09
N LYS A 453 3.58 13.30 -13.76
CA LYS A 453 3.49 11.91 -13.31
C LYS A 453 2.78 10.99 -14.29
N SER A 454 1.84 11.52 -15.08
CA SER A 454 0.99 10.73 -15.96
C SER A 454 1.55 10.64 -17.38
N ALA A 455 1.50 9.44 -17.96
CA ALA A 455 1.79 9.23 -19.39
C ALA A 455 0.66 9.74 -20.30
N ARG A 456 -0.49 10.16 -19.75
CA ARG A 456 -1.66 10.61 -20.52
C ARG A 456 -1.33 11.71 -21.51
N PHE A 457 -0.59 12.73 -21.08
CA PHE A 457 -0.33 13.91 -21.90
C PHE A 457 0.50 13.61 -23.15
N ILE A 458 1.60 12.84 -23.00
CA ILE A 458 2.40 12.43 -24.17
C ILE A 458 1.65 11.42 -25.04
N SER A 459 0.80 10.58 -24.43
CA SER A 459 -0.05 9.65 -25.14
C SER A 459 -1.15 10.35 -25.97
N GLN A 460 -1.65 11.50 -25.52
CA GLN A 460 -2.56 12.33 -26.29
C GLN A 460 -1.87 12.92 -27.53
N GLU A 461 -0.61 13.35 -27.42
CA GLU A 461 0.19 13.81 -28.56
C GLU A 461 0.40 12.70 -29.58
N ILE A 462 0.63 11.46 -29.14
CA ILE A 462 0.73 10.31 -30.04
C ILE A 462 -0.60 10.09 -30.76
N LYS A 463 -1.71 10.00 -30.02
CA LYS A 463 -3.03 9.72 -30.59
C LYS A 463 -3.50 10.77 -31.61
N SER A 464 -3.13 12.03 -31.42
CA SER A 464 -3.49 13.12 -32.35
C SER A 464 -2.70 13.09 -33.65
N ARG A 465 -1.61 12.33 -33.73
CA ARG A 465 -0.68 12.37 -34.87
C ARG A 465 -0.52 11.03 -35.59
N ILE A 466 -0.64 9.92 -34.86
CA ILE A 466 -0.46 8.58 -35.42
C ILE A 466 -1.65 8.20 -36.28
N GLN A 467 -1.36 7.71 -37.50
CA GLN A 467 -2.38 7.25 -38.44
C GLN A 467 -2.46 5.70 -38.46
N PRO A 468 -3.57 5.14 -38.93
CA PRO A 468 -3.67 3.70 -39.11
C PRO A 468 -2.54 3.15 -40.02
N GLY A 469 -1.84 2.12 -39.53
CA GLY A 469 -0.69 1.53 -40.22
C GLY A 469 0.67 2.10 -39.81
N GLU A 470 0.73 3.26 -39.15
CA GLU A 470 1.96 3.78 -38.56
C GLU A 470 2.33 3.04 -37.28
N ARG A 471 3.64 2.87 -37.02
CA ARG A 471 4.16 2.09 -35.90
C ARG A 471 4.68 2.99 -34.78
N LEU A 472 4.39 2.56 -33.54
CA LEU A 472 4.94 3.17 -32.34
C LEU A 472 6.02 2.25 -31.75
N GLY A 473 7.21 2.77 -31.55
CA GLY A 473 8.31 2.13 -30.82
C GLY A 473 8.56 2.78 -29.47
N ILE A 474 9.17 2.03 -28.56
CA ILE A 474 9.66 2.49 -27.28
C ILE A 474 11.09 1.98 -27.08
N TYR A 475 12.00 2.88 -26.74
CA TYR A 475 13.41 2.55 -26.61
C TYR A 475 13.85 2.38 -25.17
N SER A 476 14.78 1.41 -24.95
CA SER A 476 15.41 1.15 -23.68
C SER A 476 14.42 0.66 -22.57
N GLU A 477 14.72 0.91 -21.31
CA GLU A 477 14.01 0.40 -20.14
C GLU A 477 12.66 1.09 -19.83
N LEU A 478 12.07 1.78 -20.80
CA LEU A 478 10.75 2.35 -20.64
C LEU A 478 9.70 1.24 -20.76
N GLY A 479 8.94 1.00 -19.70
CA GLY A 479 7.86 0.02 -19.73
C GLY A 479 6.71 0.45 -20.65
N THR A 480 6.19 -0.46 -21.48
CA THR A 480 5.13 -0.19 -22.46
C THR A 480 3.76 0.01 -21.83
N GLY A 481 3.46 -0.65 -20.71
CA GLY A 481 2.12 -0.69 -20.10
C GLY A 481 1.42 0.64 -19.93
N PRO A 482 2.07 1.69 -19.40
CA PRO A 482 1.47 3.03 -19.29
C PRO A 482 1.05 3.62 -20.63
N TYR A 483 1.86 3.45 -21.66
CA TYR A 483 1.57 3.98 -22.98
C TYR A 483 0.52 3.13 -23.71
N ASN A 484 0.55 1.78 -23.57
CA ASN A 484 -0.54 0.92 -24.05
C ASN A 484 -1.88 1.36 -23.45
N PHE A 485 -1.91 1.64 -22.13
CA PHE A 485 -3.12 2.03 -21.44
C PHE A 485 -3.71 3.33 -21.98
N TYR A 486 -2.89 4.38 -22.10
CA TYR A 486 -3.39 5.70 -22.51
C TYR A 486 -3.54 5.86 -24.02
N THR A 487 -2.70 5.22 -24.85
CA THR A 487 -2.84 5.28 -26.32
C THR A 487 -3.88 4.31 -26.85
N GLY A 488 -4.05 3.15 -26.21
CA GLY A 488 -4.82 2.03 -26.72
C GLY A 488 -4.08 1.17 -27.74
N ILE A 489 -2.82 1.51 -28.06
CA ILE A 489 -2.00 0.79 -29.06
C ILE A 489 -1.40 -0.44 -28.38
N VAL A 490 -1.64 -1.62 -28.97
CA VAL A 490 -1.08 -2.91 -28.57
C VAL A 490 -0.88 -3.74 -29.85
N PRO A 491 0.36 -4.23 -30.11
CA PRO A 491 1.59 -4.01 -29.37
C PRO A 491 2.28 -2.66 -29.70
N ILE A 492 3.06 -2.15 -28.75
CA ILE A 492 4.09 -1.14 -28.97
C ILE A 492 5.41 -1.89 -29.16
N LEU A 493 6.22 -1.55 -30.19
CA LEU A 493 7.49 -2.22 -30.44
C LEU A 493 8.53 -1.86 -29.38
N GLU A 494 9.07 -2.86 -28.71
CA GLU A 494 10.15 -2.68 -27.73
C GLU A 494 11.51 -2.75 -28.45
N LEU A 495 12.27 -1.66 -28.39
CA LEU A 495 13.56 -1.49 -29.03
C LEU A 495 14.63 -1.51 -27.94
N GLU A 496 15.29 -2.65 -27.76
CA GLU A 496 16.23 -2.84 -26.65
C GLU A 496 17.63 -2.30 -26.99
N LYS A 497 18.07 -2.52 -28.23
CA LYS A 497 19.40 -2.17 -28.70
C LYS A 497 19.37 -0.92 -29.59
N ARG A 498 20.53 -0.26 -29.67
CA ARG A 498 20.71 0.90 -30.55
C ARG A 498 20.44 0.54 -32.01
N GLU A 499 20.88 -0.61 -32.44
CA GLU A 499 20.72 -1.10 -33.81
C GLU A 499 19.22 -1.23 -34.16
N ASP A 500 18.42 -1.75 -33.24
CA ASP A 500 16.97 -1.88 -33.40
C ASP A 500 16.31 -0.52 -33.57
N LEU A 501 16.73 0.47 -32.76
CA LEU A 501 16.24 1.84 -32.85
C LEU A 501 16.61 2.48 -34.19
N LEU A 502 17.85 2.37 -34.63
CA LEU A 502 18.30 2.93 -35.90
C LEU A 502 17.55 2.31 -37.07
N HIS A 503 17.44 0.97 -37.12
CA HIS A 503 16.67 0.28 -38.15
C HIS A 503 15.19 0.71 -38.13
N PHE A 504 14.59 0.88 -36.96
CA PHE A 504 13.21 1.34 -36.81
C PHE A 504 13.02 2.75 -37.36
N LEU A 505 13.92 3.68 -37.04
CA LEU A 505 13.87 5.08 -37.51
C LEU A 505 14.20 5.21 -39.00
N GLN A 506 14.93 4.29 -39.59
CA GLN A 506 15.23 4.24 -41.03
C GLN A 506 14.12 3.60 -41.87
N SER A 507 13.01 3.18 -41.24
CA SER A 507 11.88 2.59 -41.96
C SER A 507 11.35 3.53 -43.07
N SER A 508 10.88 2.93 -44.19
CA SER A 508 10.30 3.67 -45.31
C SER A 508 9.00 4.38 -44.95
N GLY A 509 8.22 3.88 -44.01
CA GLY A 509 7.02 4.48 -43.45
C GLY A 509 7.34 5.48 -42.33
N ARG A 510 6.35 6.32 -42.04
CA ARG A 510 6.41 7.17 -40.82
C ARG A 510 6.31 6.32 -39.56
N VAL A 511 7.20 6.55 -38.61
CA VAL A 511 7.23 5.87 -37.33
C VAL A 511 7.42 6.88 -36.20
N PHE A 512 6.90 6.50 -35.01
CA PHE A 512 7.04 7.27 -33.79
C PHE A 512 7.82 6.48 -32.77
N CYS A 513 8.69 7.14 -32.01
CA CYS A 513 9.45 6.49 -30.95
C CYS A 513 9.44 7.30 -29.66
N LEU A 514 9.20 6.61 -28.54
CA LEU A 514 9.34 7.13 -27.19
C LEU A 514 10.68 6.74 -26.61
N LEU A 515 11.41 7.70 -26.03
CA LEU A 515 12.66 7.44 -25.33
C LEU A 515 12.91 8.50 -24.24
N LYS A 516 13.84 8.21 -23.32
CA LYS A 516 14.28 9.21 -22.33
C LYS A 516 15.05 10.32 -23.02
N PHE A 517 14.86 11.56 -22.60
CA PHE A 517 15.57 12.70 -23.18
C PHE A 517 17.09 12.57 -23.08
N ARG A 518 17.59 12.00 -21.98
CA ARG A 518 19.03 11.73 -21.81
C ARG A 518 19.56 10.80 -22.89
N ASP A 519 18.82 9.72 -23.20
CA ASP A 519 19.21 8.75 -24.21
C ASP A 519 19.13 9.36 -25.62
N PHE A 520 18.09 10.14 -25.90
CA PHE A 520 17.96 10.91 -27.14
C PHE A 520 19.15 11.82 -27.36
N TYR A 521 19.52 12.62 -26.35
CA TYR A 521 20.63 13.58 -26.45
C TYR A 521 21.98 12.89 -26.70
N SER A 522 22.24 11.77 -26.00
CA SER A 522 23.47 10.99 -26.19
C SER A 522 23.52 10.29 -27.56
N LEU A 523 22.42 9.77 -28.05
CA LEU A 523 22.35 9.11 -29.36
C LEU A 523 22.43 10.09 -30.52
N GLN A 524 21.86 11.26 -30.39
CA GLN A 524 21.91 12.33 -31.42
C GLN A 524 23.35 12.81 -31.70
N ALA A 525 24.22 12.76 -30.69
CA ALA A 525 25.63 13.15 -30.84
C ALA A 525 26.52 12.08 -31.49
N MET A 526 25.98 10.90 -31.80
CA MET A 526 26.73 9.79 -32.37
C MET A 526 26.63 9.76 -33.91
N ASP A 527 27.69 9.27 -34.57
CA ASP A 527 27.70 9.07 -36.01
C ASP A 527 26.62 8.10 -36.49
N GLY A 528 26.02 8.39 -37.62
CA GLY A 528 24.95 7.58 -38.22
C GLY A 528 23.56 7.81 -37.65
N TRP A 529 23.35 8.83 -36.81
CA TRP A 529 22.00 9.17 -36.34
C TRP A 529 21.15 9.71 -37.50
N PRO A 530 19.94 9.15 -37.72
CA PRO A 530 19.06 9.61 -38.78
C PRO A 530 18.47 10.99 -38.47
N LYS A 531 18.04 11.70 -39.49
CA LYS A 531 17.26 12.93 -39.29
C LYS A 531 15.92 12.52 -38.66
N VAL A 532 15.65 13.06 -37.48
CA VAL A 532 14.39 12.85 -36.78
C VAL A 532 13.81 14.18 -36.32
N GLN A 533 12.50 14.24 -36.25
CA GLN A 533 11.76 15.38 -35.73
C GLN A 533 11.43 15.14 -34.25
N LEU A 534 11.81 16.07 -33.37
CA LEU A 534 11.34 16.09 -31.98
C LEU A 534 9.91 16.66 -31.97
N ILE A 535 8.95 15.83 -31.60
CA ILE A 535 7.54 16.19 -31.61
C ILE A 535 7.10 16.77 -30.29
N ALA A 536 7.45 16.07 -29.18
CA ALA A 536 7.05 16.49 -27.84
C ALA A 536 8.10 16.06 -26.80
N ARG A 537 8.15 16.83 -25.71
CA ARG A 537 8.93 16.49 -24.51
C ARG A 537 8.05 16.70 -23.28
N ARG A 538 7.97 15.68 -22.41
CA ARG A 538 7.12 15.70 -21.21
C ARG A 538 7.78 14.94 -20.07
N GLY A 539 7.55 15.41 -18.83
CA GLY A 539 7.84 14.64 -17.64
C GLY A 539 6.84 13.50 -17.47
N VAL A 540 7.29 12.26 -17.22
CA VAL A 540 6.43 11.11 -16.99
C VAL A 540 7.03 10.24 -15.88
N GLY A 541 6.35 10.18 -14.73
CA GLY A 541 6.79 9.33 -13.62
C GLY A 541 8.16 9.64 -13.03
N GLY A 542 8.66 10.89 -13.22
CA GLY A 542 9.99 11.32 -12.79
C GLY A 542 11.07 11.17 -13.87
N ASN A 543 10.75 10.64 -15.04
CA ASN A 543 11.60 10.63 -16.23
C ASN A 543 11.19 11.77 -17.17
N ASP A 544 12.17 12.33 -17.88
CA ASP A 544 11.96 13.27 -18.96
C ASP A 544 11.90 12.47 -20.27
N ILE A 545 10.74 12.42 -20.89
CA ILE A 545 10.44 11.58 -22.05
C ILE A 545 10.25 12.44 -23.29
N VAL A 546 10.79 12.00 -24.40
CA VAL A 546 10.61 12.60 -25.72
C VAL A 546 9.87 11.65 -26.65
N LEU A 547 9.05 12.25 -27.51
CA LEU A 547 8.44 11.62 -28.67
C LEU A 547 9.15 12.16 -29.91
N ILE A 548 9.73 11.26 -30.70
CA ILE A 548 10.36 11.58 -31.99
C ILE A 548 9.67 10.86 -33.14
N SER A 549 9.82 11.39 -34.35
CA SER A 549 9.42 10.74 -35.60
C SER A 549 10.54 10.86 -36.64
N ASN A 550 10.60 9.90 -37.56
CA ASN A 550 11.52 9.93 -38.71
C ASN A 550 11.06 10.87 -39.85
N ARG A 551 9.82 11.38 -39.73
CA ARG A 551 9.23 12.33 -40.73
C ARG A 551 8.32 13.33 -40.07
#